data_6d65c19311bdf297c45c2868591dfb8e
#
_entry.id   6d65c19311bdf297c45c2868591dfb8e
#
_cell.length_a   1.000
_cell.length_b   1.000
_cell.length_c   1.000
_cell.angle_alpha   90.00
_cell.angle_beta   90.00
_cell.angle_gamma   90.00
#
_symmetry.space_group_name_H-M   'P 1'
#
loop_
_entity.id
_entity.type
_entity.pdbx_description
1 polymer ?
#
loop_
_entity_poly.entity_id
_entity_poly.type
_entity_poly.pdbx_seq_one_letter_code
_entity_poly.pdbx_strand_id
1 'polypeptide(L)'
;MSLFLNQHVLVLNRLWQAVNVCTARRALTLLFEGHAQVVLSDSDGAFQTFSFSQWRDFSAQEPHPESIATVSFKIRVPRVILLVLFDRLPKKEVKFTRHNIFERDRNICQYCGNVYERKDLNLDHVVPRDRGGPTSWENIVCSCVRCNTQKANRTPQEAGLHLVRKPKRPKWRPFVQVSFGVQHDSWKHFLDLAYWNVELGDDVV
;
A
#
# COMPACT_ATOMS: atom_id res chain seq x y z
N MET A 1 -10.51 26.10 -2.66
CA MET A 1 -10.95 24.77 -2.19
C MET A 1 -9.83 24.16 -1.35
N SER A 2 -10.10 23.81 -0.10
CA SER A 2 -9.04 23.55 0.89
C SER A 2 -8.14 22.38 0.47
N LEU A 3 -6.85 22.64 0.38
CA LEU A 3 -5.77 21.64 0.12
C LEU A 3 -5.87 20.44 1.10
N PHE A 4 -6.40 20.69 2.28
CA PHE A 4 -6.53 19.72 3.36
C PHE A 4 -7.58 18.63 3.11
N LEU A 5 -8.60 18.87 2.27
CA LEU A 5 -9.63 17.86 1.95
C LEU A 5 -9.09 16.65 1.18
N ASN A 6 -7.96 16.82 0.49
CA ASN A 6 -7.33 15.76 -0.28
C ASN A 6 -6.23 15.01 0.49
N GLN A 7 -5.94 15.42 1.73
CA GLN A 7 -4.97 14.71 2.57
C GLN A 7 -5.41 13.28 2.83
N HIS A 8 -4.43 12.40 2.95
CA HIS A 8 -4.67 10.97 3.18
C HIS A 8 -4.95 10.69 4.66
N VAL A 9 -5.93 9.84 4.89
CA VAL A 9 -6.38 9.39 6.20
C VAL A 9 -6.36 7.88 6.24
N LEU A 10 -5.71 7.31 7.24
CA LEU A 10 -5.68 5.87 7.47
C LEU A 10 -7.03 5.39 7.96
N VAL A 11 -7.52 4.29 7.38
CA VAL A 11 -8.78 3.67 7.78
C VAL A 11 -8.49 2.33 8.44
N LEU A 12 -8.91 2.19 9.69
CA LEU A 12 -8.87 0.96 10.45
C LEU A 12 -10.25 0.28 10.43
N ASN A 13 -10.28 -1.04 10.49
CA ASN A 13 -11.50 -1.78 10.79
C ASN A 13 -11.75 -1.81 12.30
N ARG A 14 -12.89 -2.36 12.74
CA ARG A 14 -13.26 -2.48 14.15
C ARG A 14 -12.24 -3.25 15.00
N LEU A 15 -11.40 -4.07 14.37
CA LEU A 15 -10.32 -4.84 15.02
C LEU A 15 -8.99 -4.08 15.01
N TRP A 16 -8.99 -2.77 14.76
CA TRP A 16 -7.80 -1.90 14.71
C TRP A 16 -6.79 -2.26 13.62
N GLN A 17 -7.22 -3.04 12.64
CA GLN A 17 -6.38 -3.40 11.50
C GLN A 17 -6.52 -2.37 10.40
N ALA A 18 -5.42 -1.95 9.84
CA ALA A 18 -5.38 -1.05 8.70
C ALA A 18 -5.96 -1.73 7.45
N VAL A 19 -7.03 -1.16 6.90
CA VAL A 19 -7.78 -1.75 5.78
C VAL A 19 -7.83 -0.89 4.53
N ASN A 20 -7.61 0.42 4.66
CA ASN A 20 -7.65 1.34 3.53
C ASN A 20 -6.96 2.67 3.85
N VAL A 21 -6.80 3.49 2.82
CA VAL A 21 -6.51 4.92 2.93
C VAL A 21 -7.57 5.67 2.12
N CYS A 22 -8.11 6.74 2.68
CA CYS A 22 -9.08 7.60 1.99
C CYS A 22 -8.68 9.07 2.09
N THR A 23 -9.39 9.94 1.39
CA THR A 23 -9.20 11.39 1.54
C THR A 23 -9.85 11.89 2.82
N ALA A 24 -9.36 13.02 3.36
CA ALA A 24 -9.95 13.68 4.51
C ALA A 24 -11.44 14.00 4.30
N ARG A 25 -11.83 14.38 3.07
CA ARG A 25 -13.24 14.56 2.70
C ARG A 25 -14.06 13.32 3.02
N ARG A 26 -13.62 12.14 2.53
CA ARG A 26 -14.33 10.87 2.76
C ARG A 26 -14.33 10.48 4.23
N ALA A 27 -13.21 10.69 4.92
CA ALA A 27 -13.11 10.41 6.36
C ALA A 27 -14.12 11.24 7.17
N LEU A 28 -14.21 12.56 6.91
CA LEU A 28 -15.17 13.44 7.57
C LEU A 28 -16.63 13.09 7.26
N THR A 29 -16.92 12.63 6.03
CA THR A 29 -18.26 12.12 5.69
C THR A 29 -18.60 10.88 6.54
N LEU A 30 -17.69 9.90 6.63
CA LEU A 30 -17.92 8.70 7.45
C LEU A 30 -18.08 9.02 8.94
N LEU A 31 -17.34 10.01 9.45
CA LEU A 31 -17.48 10.49 10.81
C LEU A 31 -18.85 11.12 11.06
N PHE A 32 -19.28 12.02 10.16
CA PHE A 32 -20.56 12.72 10.27
C PHE A 32 -21.74 11.74 10.21
N GLU A 33 -21.66 10.72 9.37
CA GLU A 33 -22.65 9.63 9.25
C GLU A 33 -22.61 8.64 10.44
N GLY A 34 -21.69 8.78 11.38
CA GLY A 34 -21.54 7.88 12.52
C GLY A 34 -20.93 6.50 12.18
N HIS A 35 -20.42 6.34 10.95
CA HIS A 35 -19.81 5.09 10.49
C HIS A 35 -18.35 4.92 10.93
N ALA A 36 -17.72 6.00 11.42
CA ALA A 36 -16.34 5.98 11.88
C ALA A 36 -16.14 6.84 13.13
N GLN A 37 -15.04 6.65 13.82
CA GLN A 37 -14.52 7.49 14.90
C GLN A 37 -13.09 7.91 14.56
N VAL A 38 -12.66 9.10 15.00
CA VAL A 38 -11.24 9.51 14.89
C VAL A 38 -10.44 8.76 15.93
N VAL A 39 -9.25 8.31 15.56
CA VAL A 39 -8.26 7.76 16.49
C VAL A 39 -7.14 8.77 16.67
N LEU A 40 -6.84 9.12 17.91
CA LEU A 40 -5.71 9.94 18.30
C LEU A 40 -4.86 9.16 19.31
N SER A 41 -3.54 9.15 19.13
CA SER A 41 -2.60 8.69 20.15
C SER A 41 -2.17 9.86 21.01
N ASP A 42 -2.18 9.69 22.32
CA ASP A 42 -1.62 10.65 23.25
C ASP A 42 -0.08 10.47 23.38
N SER A 43 0.54 11.32 24.20
CA SER A 43 1.98 11.29 24.47
C SER A 43 2.44 9.99 25.14
N ASP A 44 1.56 9.31 25.83
CA ASP A 44 1.84 8.08 26.59
C ASP A 44 1.60 6.82 25.78
N GLY A 45 1.21 6.99 24.49
CA GLY A 45 0.94 5.89 23.58
C GLY A 45 -0.45 5.26 23.75
N ALA A 46 -1.31 5.82 24.58
CA ALA A 46 -2.70 5.39 24.67
C ALA A 46 -3.52 5.94 23.49
N PHE A 47 -4.53 5.19 23.07
CA PHE A 47 -5.38 5.58 21.97
C PHE A 47 -6.75 6.03 22.48
N GLN A 48 -7.17 7.20 22.00
CA GLN A 48 -8.50 7.73 22.26
C GLN A 48 -9.30 7.73 20.96
N THR A 49 -10.60 7.49 21.07
CA THR A 49 -11.53 7.54 19.94
C THR A 49 -12.54 8.65 20.13
N PHE A 50 -12.84 9.38 19.05
CA PHE A 50 -13.74 10.53 19.07
C PHE A 50 -14.84 10.33 18.03
N SER A 51 -16.10 10.49 18.45
CA SER A 51 -17.22 10.71 17.54
C SER A 51 -17.09 12.04 16.80
N PHE A 52 -17.93 12.30 15.81
CA PHE A 52 -17.92 13.58 15.10
C PHE A 52 -18.09 14.78 16.03
N SER A 53 -19.05 14.74 16.97
CA SER A 53 -19.30 15.82 17.92
C SER A 53 -18.09 16.04 18.85
N GLN A 54 -17.57 14.97 19.43
CA GLN A 54 -16.38 15.03 20.29
C GLN A 54 -15.16 15.57 19.54
N TRP A 55 -14.97 15.15 18.28
CA TRP A 55 -13.85 15.62 17.46
C TRP A 55 -13.98 17.11 17.09
N ARG A 56 -15.20 17.58 16.81
CA ARG A 56 -15.49 18.99 16.61
C ARG A 56 -15.14 19.83 17.84
N ASP A 57 -15.60 19.38 19.01
CA ASP A 57 -15.39 20.07 20.27
C ASP A 57 -13.90 20.06 20.68
N PHE A 58 -13.22 18.95 20.48
CA PHE A 58 -11.76 18.85 20.64
C PHE A 58 -11.01 19.79 19.66
N SER A 59 -11.43 19.85 18.40
CA SER A 59 -10.84 20.75 17.41
C SER A 59 -11.02 22.24 17.73
N ALA A 60 -12.06 22.58 18.46
CA ALA A 60 -12.30 23.95 18.94
C ALA A 60 -11.41 24.33 20.15
N GLN A 61 -11.15 23.35 21.02
CA GLN A 61 -10.31 23.52 22.20
C GLN A 61 -8.82 23.53 21.87
N GLU A 62 -8.42 22.72 20.89
CA GLU A 62 -7.03 22.60 20.41
C GLU A 62 -6.90 23.00 18.94
N PRO A 63 -6.76 24.30 18.64
CA PRO A 63 -6.57 24.77 17.28
C PRO A 63 -5.34 24.14 16.62
N HIS A 64 -5.50 23.64 15.40
CA HIS A 64 -4.41 23.01 14.65
C HIS A 64 -4.28 23.64 13.26
N PRO A 65 -3.06 23.86 12.74
CA PRO A 65 -2.85 24.47 11.42
C PRO A 65 -3.52 23.68 10.28
N GLU A 66 -3.61 22.37 10.43
CA GLU A 66 -4.30 21.51 9.47
C GLU A 66 -5.79 21.34 9.83
N SER A 67 -6.49 22.45 9.85
CA SER A 67 -7.94 22.50 10.11
C SER A 67 -8.69 23.00 8.88
N ILE A 68 -9.87 22.47 8.68
CA ILE A 68 -10.80 22.86 7.62
C ILE A 68 -11.81 23.83 8.22
N ALA A 69 -11.90 25.03 7.66
CA ALA A 69 -12.93 25.98 8.02
C ALA A 69 -14.26 25.58 7.36
N THR A 70 -15.30 25.48 8.16
CA THR A 70 -16.70 25.38 7.74
C THR A 70 -17.39 26.74 7.95
N VAL A 71 -18.69 26.83 7.67
CA VAL A 71 -19.45 28.07 7.92
C VAL A 71 -19.52 28.41 9.40
N SER A 72 -19.58 27.41 10.30
CA SER A 72 -19.87 27.60 11.71
C SER A 72 -18.73 27.26 12.66
N PHE A 73 -17.76 26.43 12.20
CA PHE A 73 -16.65 25.95 13.04
C PHE A 73 -15.43 25.59 12.20
N LYS A 74 -14.30 25.36 12.87
CA LYS A 74 -13.11 24.75 12.28
C LYS A 74 -13.00 23.32 12.80
N ILE A 75 -12.67 22.38 11.93
CA ILE A 75 -12.46 20.97 12.27
C ILE A 75 -11.07 20.53 11.85
N ARG A 76 -10.33 19.94 12.76
CA ARG A 76 -9.01 19.37 12.50
C ARG A 76 -9.13 18.19 11.55
N VAL A 77 -8.18 18.08 10.61
CA VAL A 77 -8.13 16.92 9.70
C VAL A 77 -7.75 15.66 10.48
N PRO A 78 -8.59 14.62 10.49
CA PRO A 78 -8.22 13.36 11.12
C PRO A 78 -7.08 12.70 10.36
N ARG A 79 -6.18 12.03 11.06
CA ARG A 79 -5.09 11.25 10.44
C ARG A 79 -5.39 9.76 10.39
N VAL A 80 -6.16 9.29 11.35
CA VAL A 80 -6.59 7.89 11.46
C VAL A 80 -8.07 7.86 11.83
N ILE A 81 -8.84 7.00 11.18
CA ILE A 81 -10.23 6.71 11.54
C ILE A 81 -10.44 5.22 11.74
N LEU A 82 -11.32 4.87 12.68
CA LEU A 82 -11.76 3.53 13.03
C LEU A 82 -13.19 3.32 12.56
N LEU A 83 -13.44 2.33 11.71
CA LEU A 83 -14.78 1.97 11.27
C LEU A 83 -15.54 1.24 12.38
N VAL A 84 -16.76 1.68 12.69
CA VAL A 84 -17.53 1.15 13.82
C VAL A 84 -18.07 -0.27 13.55
N LEU A 85 -18.56 -0.52 12.35
CA LEU A 85 -19.28 -1.76 12.00
C LEU A 85 -18.48 -2.70 11.09
N PHE A 86 -17.34 -2.28 10.54
CA PHE A 86 -16.58 -3.06 9.59
C PHE A 86 -15.47 -3.85 10.27
N ASP A 87 -15.60 -5.17 10.28
CA ASP A 87 -14.66 -6.10 10.95
C ASP A 87 -13.84 -6.97 9.99
N ARG A 88 -14.08 -6.84 8.66
CA ARG A 88 -13.44 -7.69 7.66
C ARG A 88 -12.18 -7.06 7.10
N LEU A 89 -11.17 -7.89 6.84
CA LEU A 89 -10.10 -7.48 5.93
C LEU A 89 -10.62 -7.57 4.50
N PRO A 90 -10.49 -6.51 3.70
CA PRO A 90 -10.88 -6.58 2.30
C PRO A 90 -10.12 -7.70 1.59
N LYS A 91 -10.83 -8.71 1.07
CA LYS A 91 -10.25 -9.72 0.19
C LYS A 91 -10.05 -9.11 -1.21
N LYS A 92 -9.14 -8.18 -1.34
CA LYS A 92 -8.77 -7.63 -2.65
C LYS A 92 -7.59 -8.42 -3.19
N GLU A 93 -7.59 -8.63 -4.49
CA GLU A 93 -6.47 -9.24 -5.20
C GLU A 93 -5.68 -8.16 -5.94
N VAL A 94 -4.37 -8.32 -5.96
CA VAL A 94 -3.54 -7.45 -6.80
C VAL A 94 -3.85 -7.78 -8.25
N LYS A 95 -4.28 -6.78 -9.03
CA LYS A 95 -4.54 -6.96 -10.46
C LYS A 95 -3.26 -7.30 -11.19
N PHE A 96 -3.31 -8.29 -12.07
CA PHE A 96 -2.19 -8.65 -12.93
C PHE A 96 -1.99 -7.57 -13.99
N THR A 97 -1.05 -6.66 -13.77
CA THR A 97 -0.72 -5.55 -14.67
C THR A 97 0.79 -5.42 -14.79
N ARG A 98 1.26 -4.86 -15.92
CA ARG A 98 2.68 -4.53 -16.12
C ARG A 98 3.25 -3.70 -14.97
N HIS A 99 2.52 -2.68 -14.53
CA HIS A 99 2.91 -1.83 -13.40
C HIS A 99 3.16 -2.64 -12.13
N ASN A 100 2.20 -3.49 -11.76
CA ASN A 100 2.26 -4.27 -10.53
C ASN A 100 3.34 -5.37 -10.57
N ILE A 101 3.73 -5.85 -11.77
CA ILE A 101 4.87 -6.77 -11.91
C ILE A 101 6.18 -6.02 -11.65
N PHE A 102 6.36 -4.81 -12.19
CA PHE A 102 7.54 -3.99 -11.90
C PHE A 102 7.65 -3.62 -10.41
N GLU A 103 6.52 -3.30 -9.76
CA GLU A 103 6.47 -3.05 -8.31
C GLU A 103 6.84 -4.29 -7.51
N ARG A 104 6.30 -5.47 -7.84
CA ARG A 104 6.64 -6.75 -7.20
C ARG A 104 8.14 -7.01 -7.27
N ASP A 105 8.72 -6.82 -8.45
CA ASP A 105 10.13 -7.12 -8.73
C ASP A 105 11.05 -5.92 -8.41
N ARG A 106 10.50 -4.78 -7.92
CA ARG A 106 11.25 -3.57 -7.51
C ARG A 106 12.14 -2.99 -8.60
N ASN A 107 11.73 -3.08 -9.86
CA ASN A 107 12.52 -2.73 -11.03
C ASN A 107 13.89 -3.46 -11.10
N ILE A 108 13.99 -4.64 -10.49
CA ILE A 108 15.18 -5.50 -10.50
C ILE A 108 15.01 -6.55 -11.59
N CYS A 109 16.02 -6.70 -12.45
CA CYS A 109 16.07 -7.81 -13.39
C CYS A 109 16.17 -9.12 -12.61
N GLN A 110 15.21 -10.03 -12.81
CA GLN A 110 15.16 -11.30 -12.07
C GLN A 110 16.17 -12.34 -12.56
N TYR A 111 17.00 -12.01 -13.54
CA TYR A 111 18.09 -12.88 -14.02
C TYR A 111 19.48 -12.41 -13.58
N CYS A 112 19.80 -11.12 -13.68
CA CYS A 112 21.11 -10.60 -13.28
C CYS A 112 21.11 -9.89 -11.91
N GLY A 113 19.94 -9.63 -11.30
CA GLY A 113 19.84 -8.99 -9.99
C GLY A 113 20.08 -7.48 -9.98
N ASN A 114 20.36 -6.86 -11.12
CA ASN A 114 20.62 -5.42 -11.18
C ASN A 114 19.32 -4.60 -11.26
N VAL A 115 19.34 -3.41 -10.65
CA VAL A 115 18.27 -2.42 -10.72
C VAL A 115 18.38 -1.64 -12.04
N TYR A 116 17.25 -1.39 -12.68
CA TYR A 116 17.17 -0.62 -13.93
C TYR A 116 16.04 0.41 -13.87
N GLU A 117 16.11 1.42 -14.76
CA GLU A 117 14.95 2.25 -15.04
C GLU A 117 13.87 1.46 -15.79
N ARG A 118 12.61 1.81 -15.60
CA ARG A 118 11.48 1.07 -16.24
C ARG A 118 11.55 1.03 -17.78
N LYS A 119 12.17 2.03 -18.40
CA LYS A 119 12.37 2.06 -19.87
C LYS A 119 13.30 0.95 -20.37
N ASP A 120 14.24 0.50 -19.52
CA ASP A 120 15.26 -0.51 -19.83
C ASP A 120 14.84 -1.92 -19.40
N LEU A 121 13.59 -2.06 -18.93
CA LEU A 121 13.02 -3.29 -18.44
C LEU A 121 11.88 -3.80 -19.32
N ASN A 122 11.89 -5.09 -19.55
CA ASN A 122 10.84 -5.85 -20.21
C ASN A 122 10.16 -6.83 -19.23
N LEU A 123 9.00 -7.33 -19.63
CA LEU A 123 8.37 -8.48 -18.99
C LEU A 123 8.70 -9.72 -19.80
N ASP A 124 9.20 -10.74 -19.13
CA ASP A 124 9.58 -12.00 -19.74
C ASP A 124 8.80 -13.18 -19.14
N HIS A 125 8.45 -14.15 -19.99
CA HIS A 125 7.88 -15.40 -19.55
C HIS A 125 9.01 -16.36 -19.15
N VAL A 126 9.04 -16.80 -17.90
CA VAL A 126 10.04 -17.76 -17.39
C VAL A 126 10.01 -19.03 -18.24
N VAL A 127 8.86 -19.64 -18.39
CA VAL A 127 8.58 -20.66 -19.40
C VAL A 127 7.99 -19.95 -20.62
N PRO A 128 8.60 -20.03 -21.82
CA PRO A 128 8.11 -19.34 -23.01
C PRO A 128 6.66 -19.72 -23.37
N ARG A 129 5.93 -18.78 -23.96
CA ARG A 129 4.54 -19.01 -24.40
C ARG A 129 4.44 -20.16 -25.40
N ASP A 130 5.36 -20.23 -26.35
CA ASP A 130 5.40 -21.27 -27.37
C ASP A 130 5.64 -22.67 -26.79
N ARG A 131 6.05 -22.73 -25.52
CA ARG A 131 6.23 -23.97 -24.74
C ARG A 131 5.13 -24.16 -23.69
N GLY A 132 4.00 -23.51 -23.86
CA GLY A 132 2.85 -23.61 -22.95
C GLY A 132 2.95 -22.79 -21.68
N GLY A 133 3.91 -21.88 -21.56
CA GLY A 133 4.05 -21.01 -20.39
C GLY A 133 2.87 -20.04 -20.26
N PRO A 134 2.15 -20.03 -19.12
CA PRO A 134 1.00 -19.16 -18.92
C PRO A 134 1.41 -17.71 -18.69
N THR A 135 0.54 -16.77 -19.05
CA THR A 135 0.67 -15.36 -18.64
C THR A 135 0.07 -15.20 -17.24
N SER A 136 0.87 -15.46 -16.22
CA SER A 136 0.45 -15.45 -14.82
C SER A 136 1.51 -14.83 -13.92
N TRP A 137 1.13 -14.57 -12.65
CA TRP A 137 2.05 -14.07 -11.64
C TRP A 137 3.26 -14.98 -11.41
N GLU A 138 3.08 -16.28 -11.58
CA GLU A 138 4.07 -17.31 -11.32
C GLU A 138 5.01 -17.53 -12.50
N ASN A 139 4.69 -16.95 -13.67
CA ASN A 139 5.47 -17.17 -14.89
C ASN A 139 5.97 -15.88 -15.56
N ILE A 140 5.58 -14.68 -15.08
CA ILE A 140 6.09 -13.41 -15.62
C ILE A 140 7.04 -12.76 -14.62
N VAL A 141 8.19 -12.30 -15.13
CA VAL A 141 9.21 -11.61 -14.35
C VAL A 141 9.69 -10.35 -15.06
N CYS A 142 10.26 -9.43 -14.27
CA CYS A 142 10.97 -8.27 -14.76
C CYS A 142 12.36 -8.70 -15.25
N SER A 143 12.75 -8.32 -16.47
CA SER A 143 14.06 -8.61 -17.05
C SER A 143 14.64 -7.40 -17.77
N CYS A 144 15.95 -7.21 -17.73
CA CYS A 144 16.61 -6.21 -18.57
C CYS A 144 16.67 -6.71 -20.02
N VAL A 145 16.79 -5.80 -20.96
CA VAL A 145 16.85 -6.11 -22.39
C VAL A 145 17.91 -7.17 -22.69
N ARG A 146 19.11 -7.03 -22.10
CA ARG A 146 20.24 -7.96 -22.33
C ARG A 146 19.89 -9.39 -21.90
N CYS A 147 19.41 -9.60 -20.68
CA CYS A 147 19.05 -10.93 -20.17
C CYS A 147 17.87 -11.53 -20.93
N ASN A 148 16.89 -10.69 -21.29
CA ASN A 148 15.75 -11.12 -22.10
C ASN A 148 16.17 -11.62 -23.49
N THR A 149 17.04 -10.88 -24.15
CA THR A 149 17.63 -11.27 -25.46
C THR A 149 18.46 -12.54 -25.34
N GLN A 150 19.30 -12.66 -24.29
CA GLN A 150 20.09 -13.86 -24.03
C GLN A 150 19.22 -15.09 -23.79
N LYS A 151 18.12 -14.95 -23.05
CA LYS A 151 17.18 -16.03 -22.76
C LYS A 151 16.43 -16.47 -24.02
N ALA A 152 15.97 -15.51 -24.82
CA ALA A 152 15.16 -15.77 -26.03
C ALA A 152 13.99 -16.72 -25.72
N ASN A 153 13.67 -17.64 -26.63
CA ASN A 153 12.59 -18.62 -26.49
C ASN A 153 13.04 -19.90 -25.75
N ARG A 154 13.88 -19.76 -24.72
CA ARG A 154 14.39 -20.86 -23.90
C ARG A 154 13.95 -20.70 -22.46
N THR A 155 13.97 -21.76 -21.67
CA THR A 155 13.87 -21.68 -20.22
C THR A 155 15.13 -21.03 -19.63
N PRO A 156 15.09 -20.47 -18.42
CA PRO A 156 16.28 -19.91 -17.77
C PRO A 156 17.43 -20.91 -17.72
N GLN A 157 17.17 -22.15 -17.36
CA GLN A 157 18.16 -23.23 -17.25
C GLN A 157 18.85 -23.50 -18.60
N GLU A 158 18.08 -23.62 -19.70
CA GLU A 158 18.62 -23.82 -21.05
C GLU A 158 19.44 -22.61 -21.53
N ALA A 159 19.16 -21.41 -21.01
CA ALA A 159 19.87 -20.18 -21.33
C ALA A 159 21.08 -19.92 -20.41
N GLY A 160 21.36 -20.79 -19.43
CA GLY A 160 22.39 -20.59 -18.42
C GLY A 160 22.06 -19.44 -17.46
N LEU A 161 20.77 -19.15 -17.25
CA LEU A 161 20.29 -18.10 -16.38
C LEU A 161 19.61 -18.69 -15.15
N HIS A 162 19.70 -17.97 -14.03
CA HIS A 162 19.01 -18.33 -12.79
C HIS A 162 18.08 -17.21 -12.36
N LEU A 163 16.93 -17.57 -11.79
CA LEU A 163 16.04 -16.59 -11.19
C LEU A 163 16.58 -16.15 -9.83
N VAL A 164 16.68 -14.83 -9.62
CA VAL A 164 16.99 -14.23 -8.30
C VAL A 164 15.92 -14.61 -7.28
N ARG A 165 14.66 -14.64 -7.73
CA ARG A 165 13.50 -15.06 -6.92
C ARG A 165 12.52 -15.82 -7.77
N LYS A 166 11.92 -16.89 -7.22
CA LYS A 166 10.77 -17.55 -7.85
C LYS A 166 9.59 -16.59 -7.87
N PRO A 167 9.00 -16.28 -9.03
CA PRO A 167 7.87 -15.37 -9.10
C PRO A 167 6.64 -15.98 -8.41
N LYS A 168 6.04 -15.18 -7.54
CA LYS A 168 4.82 -15.53 -6.79
C LYS A 168 3.79 -14.41 -6.95
N ARG A 169 2.51 -14.72 -6.78
CA ARG A 169 1.45 -13.73 -6.72
C ARG A 169 1.64 -12.85 -5.48
N PRO A 170 1.72 -11.51 -5.61
CA PRO A 170 1.81 -10.65 -4.45
C PRO A 170 0.52 -10.72 -3.63
N LYS A 171 0.65 -10.78 -2.33
CA LYS A 171 -0.51 -10.61 -1.44
C LYS A 171 -1.00 -9.17 -1.53
N TRP A 172 -2.33 -8.98 -1.61
CA TRP A 172 -2.88 -7.64 -1.58
C TRP A 172 -2.63 -7.00 -0.22
N ARG A 173 -2.16 -5.76 -0.24
CA ARG A 173 -1.97 -4.94 0.95
C ARG A 173 -2.66 -3.59 0.75
N PRO A 174 -3.36 -3.06 1.74
CA PRO A 174 -4.07 -1.79 1.63
C PRO A 174 -3.21 -0.61 1.16
N PHE A 175 -1.91 -0.69 1.37
CA PHE A 175 -0.95 0.41 1.25
C PHE A 175 0.00 0.34 0.06
N VAL A 176 -0.09 -0.65 -0.80
CA VAL A 176 0.76 -0.74 -2.00
C VAL A 176 0.58 0.47 -2.94
N GLN A 177 -0.52 1.21 -2.79
CA GLN A 177 -0.80 2.40 -3.60
C GLN A 177 -0.41 3.73 -2.93
N VAL A 178 -0.01 3.73 -1.66
CA VAL A 178 0.50 4.95 -1.03
C VAL A 178 1.99 5.02 -1.32
N SER A 179 2.36 5.87 -2.27
CA SER A 179 3.77 6.18 -2.58
C SER A 179 4.54 6.44 -1.29
N PHE A 180 5.68 5.77 -1.12
CA PHE A 180 6.62 5.97 -0.01
C PHE A 180 6.99 7.46 0.09
N GLY A 181 6.31 8.24 0.88
CA GLY A 181 6.52 9.68 1.02
C GLY A 181 5.37 10.44 1.67
N VAL A 182 4.20 9.82 1.82
CA VAL A 182 3.00 10.50 2.36
C VAL A 182 2.50 9.79 3.63
N GLN A 183 3.38 9.13 4.38
CA GLN A 183 3.00 8.53 5.66
C GLN A 183 3.11 9.55 6.78
N HIS A 184 1.99 9.81 7.45
CA HIS A 184 1.98 10.60 8.68
C HIS A 184 2.53 9.75 9.84
N ASP A 185 3.28 10.36 10.76
CA ASP A 185 3.90 9.63 11.88
C ASP A 185 2.90 8.84 12.73
N SER A 186 1.69 9.35 12.92
CA SER A 186 0.62 8.64 13.66
C SER A 186 0.19 7.31 13.03
N TRP A 187 0.55 7.03 11.78
CA TRP A 187 0.24 5.76 11.12
C TRP A 187 1.19 4.64 11.53
N LYS A 188 2.38 4.98 12.03
CA LYS A 188 3.42 3.99 12.42
C LYS A 188 2.92 3.00 13.48
N HIS A 189 2.02 3.44 14.35
CA HIS A 189 1.44 2.58 15.39
C HIS A 189 0.53 1.47 14.83
N PHE A 190 -0.01 1.65 13.64
CA PHE A 190 -0.96 0.73 13.00
C PHE A 190 -0.33 0.00 11.80
N LEU A 191 0.82 0.47 11.36
CA LEU A 191 1.61 -0.11 10.28
C LEU A 191 2.82 -0.77 10.92
N ASP A 192 2.71 -2.04 11.28
CA ASP A 192 3.84 -2.80 11.77
C ASP A 192 4.91 -2.90 10.69
N LEU A 193 6.00 -2.15 10.86
CA LEU A 193 7.16 -2.15 9.95
C LEU A 193 7.79 -3.55 9.88
N ALA A 194 7.73 -4.33 10.95
CA ALA A 194 8.18 -5.72 10.97
C ALA A 194 7.28 -6.58 10.08
N TYR A 195 5.96 -6.39 10.10
CA TYR A 195 5.02 -7.06 9.19
C TYR A 195 5.27 -6.71 7.72
N TRP A 196 5.82 -5.52 7.45
CA TRP A 196 6.21 -5.08 6.10
C TRP A 196 7.56 -5.65 5.65
N ASN A 197 8.46 -5.92 6.60
CA ASN A 197 9.81 -6.41 6.34
C ASN A 197 9.92 -7.95 6.36
N VAL A 198 9.11 -8.65 7.15
CA VAL A 198 9.19 -10.10 7.37
C VAL A 198 8.87 -10.93 6.12
N GLU A 199 8.05 -10.44 5.18
CA GLU A 199 7.84 -11.18 3.92
C GLU A 199 8.95 -10.95 2.87
N LEU A 200 10.01 -10.26 3.21
CA LEU A 200 11.15 -9.98 2.33
C LEU A 200 12.43 -10.70 2.77
N GLY A 201 12.43 -11.35 3.94
CA GLY A 201 13.61 -11.87 4.60
C GLY A 201 13.76 -13.39 4.68
N ASP A 202 12.69 -14.15 4.66
CA ASP A 202 12.76 -15.56 5.07
C ASP A 202 12.64 -16.56 3.92
N ASP A 203 13.45 -16.41 2.88
CA ASP A 203 13.84 -17.54 2.03
C ASP A 203 15.32 -17.39 1.67
N VAL A 204 16.16 -17.29 2.72
CA VAL A 204 17.59 -17.60 2.63
C VAL A 204 17.81 -18.93 3.33
N VAL A 205 17.66 -20.00 2.58
CA VAL A 205 18.40 -21.25 2.71
C VAL A 205 18.66 -21.76 1.32
#